data_7548d23a4516485df35c1828f9455c18
#
_entry.id   7548d23a4516485df35c1828f9455c18
#
_cell.length_a   1.000
_cell.length_b   1.000
_cell.length_c   1.000
_cell.angle_alpha   90.00
_cell.angle_beta   90.00
_cell.angle_gamma   90.00
#
_symmetry.space_group_name_H-M   'P 1'
#
loop_
_entity.id
_entity.type
_entity.pdbx_description
1 polymer ?
#
loop_
_entity_poly.entity_id
_entity_poly.type
_entity_poly.pdbx_seq_one_letter_code
_entity_poly.pdbx_strand_id
1 'polypeptide(L)'
;YKGSEIAKHVIQNNVSSVINTNKKGPAWWIFNYPFNMLNEPVIVLTCDNITSINFKLLEKDYLKQGSPPCFVIPVKPIKGLDGDYIHHKNNKVKLLSRRVKSNIYCSGIQIINPKKINQLVNKTEDFKVLWKRLIIQNKLNVSAVTPKKWFTIDSVNQLDLYKKKLD
;
A
#
# COMPACT_ATOMS: atom_id res chain seq x y z
N TYR A 1 -4.71 19.59 0.97
CA TYR A 1 -6.10 19.88 1.31
C TYR A 1 -6.33 19.58 2.78
N LYS A 2 -6.80 20.57 3.58
CA LYS A 2 -7.15 20.46 5.02
C LYS A 2 -6.07 19.83 5.92
N GLY A 3 -4.79 20.06 5.63
CA GLY A 3 -3.68 19.42 6.36
C GLY A 3 -3.68 19.70 7.87
N SER A 4 -4.04 20.92 8.29
CA SER A 4 -4.12 21.29 9.71
C SER A 4 -5.25 20.55 10.46
N GLU A 5 -6.41 20.38 9.82
CA GLU A 5 -7.54 19.65 10.41
C GLU A 5 -7.21 18.15 10.54
N ILE A 6 -6.57 17.56 9.53
CA ILE A 6 -6.09 16.17 9.55
C ILE A 6 -5.03 16.00 10.66
N ALA A 7 -4.04 16.89 10.73
CA ALA A 7 -3.00 16.82 11.76
C ALA A 7 -3.60 16.87 13.18
N LYS A 8 -4.54 17.80 13.43
CA LYS A 8 -5.25 17.87 14.71
C LYS A 8 -6.00 16.56 15.03
N HIS A 9 -6.72 16.02 14.05
CA HIS A 9 -7.48 14.77 14.22
C HIS A 9 -6.57 13.58 14.56
N VAL A 10 -5.48 13.38 13.80
CA VAL A 10 -4.59 12.23 14.03
C VAL A 10 -3.82 12.32 15.33
N ILE A 11 -3.42 13.52 15.76
CA ILE A 11 -2.78 13.75 17.07
C ILE A 11 -3.74 13.41 18.21
N GLN A 12 -5.01 13.77 18.10
CA GLN A 12 -6.05 13.41 19.08
C GLN A 12 -6.31 11.89 19.16
N ASN A 13 -5.91 11.15 18.13
CA ASN A 13 -6.03 9.69 18.05
C ASN A 13 -4.70 8.95 18.27
N ASN A 14 -3.80 9.52 19.09
CA ASN A 14 -2.55 8.89 19.52
C ASN A 14 -1.56 8.56 18.40
N VAL A 15 -1.54 9.35 17.32
CA VAL A 15 -0.50 9.25 16.29
C VAL A 15 0.81 9.82 16.84
N SER A 16 1.89 9.03 16.75
CA SER A 16 3.20 9.38 17.33
C SER A 16 3.86 10.57 16.63
N SER A 17 3.64 10.76 15.32
CA SER A 17 4.23 11.85 14.56
C SER A 17 3.44 12.17 13.30
N VAL A 18 3.53 13.42 12.87
CA VAL A 18 2.93 13.90 11.60
C VAL A 18 4.02 14.59 10.78
N ILE A 19 4.13 14.21 9.52
CA ILE A 19 5.10 14.80 8.59
C ILE A 19 4.35 15.50 7.46
N ASN A 20 4.68 16.78 7.28
CA ASN A 20 4.12 17.54 6.19
C ASN A 20 4.84 17.20 4.88
N THR A 21 4.11 16.58 3.96
CA THR A 21 4.59 16.19 2.61
C THR A 21 3.99 17.07 1.52
N ASN A 22 3.61 18.31 1.83
CA ASN A 22 3.00 19.22 0.86
C ASN A 22 3.87 19.37 -0.40
N LYS A 23 3.25 19.30 -1.58
CA LYS A 23 3.89 19.32 -2.89
C LYS A 23 4.85 18.14 -3.15
N LYS A 24 4.78 17.07 -2.36
CA LYS A 24 5.53 15.83 -2.55
C LYS A 24 4.62 14.69 -3.01
N GLY A 25 5.17 13.81 -3.82
CA GLY A 25 4.45 12.61 -4.24
C GLY A 25 4.37 11.55 -3.13
N PRO A 26 3.47 10.57 -3.25
CA PRO A 26 3.13 9.64 -2.17
C PRO A 26 4.28 8.70 -1.76
N ALA A 27 5.29 8.47 -2.61
CA ALA A 27 6.45 7.65 -2.29
C ALA A 27 7.67 8.47 -1.79
N TRP A 28 7.57 9.81 -1.73
CA TRP A 28 8.68 10.69 -1.35
C TRP A 28 9.33 10.29 -0.02
N TRP A 29 8.54 9.95 0.98
CA TRP A 29 8.99 9.65 2.34
C TRP A 29 9.97 8.48 2.41
N ILE A 30 9.86 7.49 1.52
CA ILE A 30 10.74 6.30 1.49
C ILE A 30 12.20 6.69 1.28
N PHE A 31 12.45 7.76 0.53
CA PHE A 31 13.76 8.20 0.10
C PHE A 31 14.32 9.36 0.90
N ASN A 32 13.61 9.82 1.94
CA ASN A 32 13.98 11.00 2.70
C ASN A 32 14.08 10.70 4.20
N TYR A 33 14.94 11.48 4.87
CA TYR A 33 15.15 11.37 6.31
C TYR A 33 13.85 11.68 7.08
N PRO A 34 13.57 10.95 8.18
CA PRO A 34 14.39 9.86 8.76
C PRO A 34 14.13 8.48 8.17
N PHE A 35 13.13 8.29 7.34
CA PHE A 35 12.65 6.98 6.91
C PHE A 35 13.63 6.21 6.02
N ASN A 36 14.40 6.90 5.17
CA ASN A 36 15.39 6.25 4.30
C ASN A 36 16.45 5.44 5.06
N MET A 37 16.64 5.75 6.36
CA MET A 37 17.58 5.03 7.24
C MET A 37 16.93 3.83 7.94
N LEU A 38 15.60 3.74 7.93
CA LEU A 38 14.86 2.72 8.65
C LEU A 38 15.05 1.34 7.99
N ASN A 39 15.68 0.42 8.72
CA ASN A 39 15.92 -0.95 8.28
C ASN A 39 14.86 -1.94 8.80
N GLU A 40 13.73 -1.44 9.21
CA GLU A 40 12.58 -2.24 9.65
C GLU A 40 11.46 -2.16 8.61
N PRO A 41 10.70 -3.24 8.42
CA PRO A 41 9.53 -3.21 7.59
C PRO A 41 8.42 -2.36 8.25
N VAL A 42 7.81 -1.47 7.47
CA VAL A 42 6.67 -0.68 7.90
C VAL A 42 5.43 -1.06 7.09
N ILE A 43 4.28 -1.12 7.77
CA ILE A 43 2.99 -1.29 7.09
C ILE A 43 2.51 0.08 6.65
N VAL A 44 2.24 0.21 5.36
CA VAL A 44 1.68 1.41 4.76
C VAL A 44 0.20 1.18 4.52
N LEU A 45 -0.63 2.06 5.05
CA LEU A 45 -2.07 2.08 4.87
C LEU A 45 -2.47 3.41 4.24
N THR A 46 -3.35 3.38 3.26
CA THR A 46 -3.96 4.60 2.74
C THR A 46 -5.18 4.96 3.58
N CYS A 47 -5.41 6.25 3.82
CA CYS A 47 -6.48 6.74 4.73
C CYS A 47 -7.90 6.55 4.19
N ASP A 48 -8.04 6.23 2.91
CA ASP A 48 -9.28 5.95 2.20
C ASP A 48 -9.74 4.50 2.30
N ASN A 49 -8.91 3.62 2.88
CA ASN A 49 -9.23 2.21 3.03
C ASN A 49 -9.96 1.89 4.34
N ILE A 50 -11.08 1.21 4.22
CA ILE A 50 -11.76 0.53 5.32
C ILE A 50 -11.38 -0.94 5.23
N THR A 51 -10.65 -1.44 6.22
CA THR A 51 -10.08 -2.78 6.13
C THR A 51 -10.09 -3.53 7.47
N SER A 52 -10.15 -4.85 7.39
CA SER A 52 -9.91 -5.77 8.52
C SER A 52 -8.94 -6.84 8.08
N ILE A 53 -7.71 -6.75 8.56
CA ILE A 53 -6.62 -7.66 8.22
C ILE A 53 -6.03 -8.30 9.48
N ASN A 54 -5.63 -9.57 9.37
CA ASN A 54 -4.89 -10.24 10.42
C ASN A 54 -3.39 -9.96 10.26
N PHE A 55 -2.89 -8.99 11.04
CA PHE A 55 -1.48 -8.58 10.98
C PHE A 55 -0.51 -9.70 11.35
N LYS A 56 -0.85 -10.62 12.26
CA LYS A 56 0.00 -11.77 12.62
C LYS A 56 0.16 -12.75 11.45
N LEU A 57 -0.90 -13.00 10.70
CA LEU A 57 -0.81 -13.83 9.50
C LEU A 57 -0.03 -13.13 8.39
N LEU A 58 -0.22 -11.84 8.24
CA LEU A 58 0.49 -11.02 7.25
C LEU A 58 2.00 -11.01 7.54
N GLU A 59 2.40 -10.83 8.79
CA GLU A 59 3.80 -10.90 9.23
C GLU A 59 4.42 -12.26 8.95
N LYS A 60 3.73 -13.35 9.31
CA LYS A 60 4.18 -14.71 9.01
C LYS A 60 4.41 -14.95 7.52
N ASP A 61 3.49 -14.48 6.67
CA ASP A 61 3.63 -14.60 5.21
C ASP A 61 4.80 -13.76 4.69
N TYR A 62 4.97 -12.53 5.18
CA TYR A 62 6.08 -11.66 4.85
C TYR A 62 7.44 -12.30 5.17
N LEU A 63 7.59 -12.85 6.38
CA LEU A 63 8.81 -13.54 6.82
C LEU A 63 9.04 -14.82 6.00
N LYS A 64 8.01 -15.62 5.77
CA LYS A 64 8.08 -16.84 4.94
C LYS A 64 8.56 -16.55 3.52
N GLN A 65 8.24 -15.37 2.96
CA GLN A 65 8.68 -14.95 1.64
C GLN A 65 10.06 -14.27 1.64
N GLY A 66 10.81 -14.33 2.74
CA GLY A 66 12.17 -13.80 2.85
C GLY A 66 12.25 -12.30 3.04
N SER A 67 11.23 -11.70 3.65
CA SER A 67 11.19 -10.26 3.99
C SER A 67 11.54 -9.37 2.78
N PRO A 68 10.75 -9.41 1.71
CA PRO A 68 11.04 -8.64 0.50
C PRO A 68 11.03 -7.12 0.77
N PRO A 69 11.74 -6.31 -0.03
CA PRO A 69 11.79 -4.87 0.16
C PRO A 69 10.44 -4.18 -0.01
N CYS A 70 9.56 -4.74 -0.85
CA CYS A 70 8.18 -4.29 -1.02
C CYS A 70 7.24 -5.49 -1.18
N PHE A 71 6.10 -5.44 -0.50
CA PHE A 71 5.15 -6.54 -0.37
C PHE A 71 3.73 -5.98 -0.43
N VAL A 72 3.04 -6.18 -1.55
CA VAL A 72 1.67 -5.66 -1.74
C VAL A 72 0.62 -6.67 -1.28
N ILE A 73 -0.43 -6.17 -0.66
CA ILE A 73 -1.53 -6.98 -0.15
C ILE A 73 -2.65 -6.98 -1.19
N PRO A 74 -3.04 -8.17 -1.70
CA PRO A 74 -4.08 -8.28 -2.72
C PRO A 74 -5.47 -8.29 -2.12
N VAL A 75 -6.46 -7.88 -2.92
CA VAL A 75 -7.88 -8.03 -2.64
C VAL A 75 -8.62 -8.50 -3.89
N LYS A 76 -9.82 -9.05 -3.71
CA LYS A 76 -10.71 -9.36 -4.83
C LYS A 76 -11.27 -8.07 -5.43
N PRO A 77 -11.34 -7.96 -6.76
CA PRO A 77 -11.96 -6.81 -7.42
C PRO A 77 -13.41 -6.63 -6.97
N ILE A 78 -13.79 -5.39 -6.67
CA ILE A 78 -15.14 -5.00 -6.31
C ILE A 78 -15.74 -4.20 -7.46
N LYS A 79 -16.96 -4.55 -7.88
CA LYS A 79 -17.68 -3.81 -8.93
C LYS A 79 -17.87 -2.35 -8.51
N GLY A 80 -17.50 -1.43 -9.39
CA GLY A 80 -17.59 0.02 -9.17
C GLY A 80 -16.38 0.63 -8.46
N LEU A 81 -15.34 -0.16 -8.15
CA LEU A 81 -14.05 0.35 -7.66
C LEU A 81 -12.96 0.09 -8.70
N ASP A 82 -12.11 1.09 -8.89
CA ASP A 82 -10.91 0.99 -9.73
C ASP A 82 -9.71 0.52 -8.92
N GLY A 83 -8.84 -0.27 -9.54
CA GLY A 83 -7.61 -0.75 -8.91
C GLY A 83 -6.58 -1.22 -9.93
N ASP A 84 -5.34 -1.33 -9.50
CA ASP A 84 -4.27 -1.92 -10.29
C ASP A 84 -4.31 -3.45 -10.12
N TYR A 85 -4.72 -4.19 -11.16
CA TYR A 85 -4.75 -5.65 -11.17
C TYR A 85 -3.34 -6.21 -11.07
N ILE A 86 -3.17 -7.27 -10.24
CA ILE A 86 -1.89 -7.90 -9.98
C ILE A 86 -1.78 -9.17 -10.82
N HIS A 87 -0.72 -9.26 -11.62
CA HIS A 87 -0.28 -10.50 -12.25
C HIS A 87 1.00 -10.96 -11.59
N HIS A 88 1.04 -12.19 -11.10
CA HIS A 88 2.19 -12.73 -10.38
C HIS A 88 2.50 -14.18 -10.76
N LYS A 89 3.75 -14.58 -10.50
CA LYS A 89 4.21 -15.97 -10.58
C LYS A 89 5.08 -16.24 -9.35
N ASN A 90 4.78 -17.30 -8.60
CA ASN A 90 5.49 -17.67 -7.36
C ASN A 90 5.62 -16.46 -6.40
N ASN A 91 4.51 -15.78 -6.14
CA ASN A 91 4.40 -14.58 -5.30
C ASN A 91 5.24 -13.37 -5.78
N LYS A 92 5.92 -13.44 -6.91
CA LYS A 92 6.60 -12.31 -7.53
C LYS A 92 5.65 -11.60 -8.49
N VAL A 93 5.41 -10.32 -8.24
CA VAL A 93 4.60 -9.50 -9.15
C VAL A 93 5.33 -9.36 -10.48
N LYS A 94 4.63 -9.57 -11.57
CA LYS A 94 5.13 -9.47 -12.94
C LYS A 94 4.57 -8.26 -13.67
N LEU A 95 3.33 -7.89 -13.33
CA LEU A 95 2.67 -6.74 -13.94
C LEU A 95 1.64 -6.18 -12.95
N LEU A 96 1.58 -4.85 -12.86
CA LEU A 96 0.46 -4.10 -12.30
C LEU A 96 -0.22 -3.34 -13.45
N SER A 97 -1.52 -3.50 -13.60
CA SER A 97 -2.25 -2.91 -14.73
C SER A 97 -3.69 -2.54 -14.37
N ARG A 98 -4.13 -1.36 -14.78
CA ARG A 98 -5.56 -0.99 -14.75
C ARG A 98 -6.37 -1.56 -15.92
N ARG A 99 -5.69 -1.95 -17.01
CA ARG A 99 -6.33 -2.39 -18.26
C ARG A 99 -6.41 -3.90 -18.39
N VAL A 100 -5.35 -4.60 -17.99
CA VAL A 100 -5.30 -6.07 -18.07
C VAL A 100 -5.89 -6.61 -16.76
N LYS A 101 -7.05 -7.25 -16.84
CA LYS A 101 -7.78 -7.79 -15.69
C LYS A 101 -7.11 -9.05 -15.14
N SER A 102 -7.18 -9.23 -13.82
CA SER A 102 -6.88 -10.47 -13.12
C SER A 102 -7.92 -10.70 -12.01
N ASN A 103 -7.81 -11.78 -11.28
CA ASN A 103 -8.70 -12.11 -10.16
C ASN A 103 -8.37 -11.38 -8.85
N ILE A 104 -7.29 -10.61 -8.83
CA ILE A 104 -6.86 -9.81 -7.68
C ILE A 104 -6.33 -8.44 -8.14
N TYR A 105 -6.45 -7.42 -7.27
CA TYR A 105 -5.80 -6.14 -7.46
C TYR A 105 -5.22 -5.58 -6.15
N CYS A 106 -4.40 -4.52 -6.25
CA CYS A 106 -3.77 -3.86 -5.10
C CYS A 106 -4.82 -3.23 -4.19
N SER A 107 -4.73 -3.51 -2.90
CA SER A 107 -5.61 -2.90 -1.88
C SER A 107 -5.21 -1.48 -1.49
N GLY A 108 -4.04 -0.99 -1.88
CA GLY A 108 -3.40 0.19 -1.31
C GLY A 108 -2.59 -0.11 -0.04
N ILE A 109 -2.74 -1.32 0.53
CA ILE A 109 -1.98 -1.77 1.70
C ILE A 109 -0.70 -2.44 1.24
N GLN A 110 0.42 -2.10 1.85
CA GLN A 110 1.72 -2.71 1.52
C GLN A 110 2.68 -2.72 2.71
N ILE A 111 3.64 -3.62 2.69
CA ILE A 111 4.78 -3.61 3.61
C ILE A 111 6.00 -3.14 2.83
N ILE A 112 6.72 -2.18 3.39
CA ILE A 112 7.90 -1.56 2.78
C ILE A 112 9.05 -1.60 3.77
N ASN A 113 10.24 -2.01 3.33
CA ASN A 113 11.49 -1.75 4.04
C ASN A 113 12.23 -0.61 3.34
N PRO A 114 12.20 0.62 3.89
CA PRO A 114 12.77 1.79 3.21
C PRO A 114 14.24 1.66 2.89
N LYS A 115 15.06 1.17 3.83
CA LYS A 115 16.51 0.98 3.62
C LYS A 115 16.81 0.01 2.47
N LYS A 116 16.10 -1.14 2.42
CA LYS A 116 16.27 -2.10 1.31
C LYS A 116 15.87 -1.49 -0.03
N ILE A 117 14.81 -0.67 -0.07
CA ILE A 117 14.39 0.01 -1.30
C ILE A 117 15.45 1.01 -1.76
N ASN A 118 16.00 1.82 -0.85
CA ASN A 118 17.04 2.80 -1.18
C ASN A 118 18.32 2.18 -1.72
N GLN A 119 18.60 0.92 -1.37
CA GLN A 119 19.73 0.17 -1.91
C GLN A 119 19.49 -0.39 -3.33
N LEU A 120 18.23 -0.49 -3.74
CA LEU A 120 17.84 -1.18 -4.98
C LEU A 120 17.44 -0.23 -6.11
N VAL A 121 16.88 0.91 -5.78
CA VAL A 121 16.31 1.80 -6.80
C VAL A 121 16.60 3.27 -6.52
N ASN A 122 16.73 4.04 -7.59
CA ASN A 122 16.90 5.48 -7.51
C ASN A 122 15.63 6.15 -6.95
N LYS A 123 15.81 7.31 -6.31
CA LYS A 123 14.73 8.12 -5.74
C LYS A 123 13.60 8.35 -6.74
N THR A 124 12.38 8.27 -6.23
CA THR A 124 11.14 8.63 -6.94
C THR A 124 10.09 9.07 -5.94
N GLU A 125 9.15 9.90 -6.38
CA GLU A 125 8.02 10.32 -5.55
C GLU A 125 6.72 9.59 -5.92
N ASP A 126 6.76 8.74 -6.96
CA ASP A 126 5.61 8.01 -7.49
C ASP A 126 5.71 6.49 -7.21
N PHE A 127 4.70 5.93 -6.55
CA PHE A 127 4.62 4.49 -6.29
C PHE A 127 4.58 3.63 -7.55
N LYS A 128 3.96 4.09 -8.64
CA LYS A 128 3.92 3.31 -9.89
C LYS A 128 5.29 3.17 -10.50
N VAL A 129 6.09 4.24 -10.45
CA VAL A 129 7.49 4.22 -10.90
C VAL A 129 8.32 3.30 -10.00
N LEU A 130 8.14 3.40 -8.68
CA LEU A 130 8.80 2.53 -7.70
C LEU A 130 8.48 1.06 -7.96
N TRP A 131 7.21 0.72 -8.02
CA TRP A 131 6.77 -0.67 -8.26
C TRP A 131 7.29 -1.21 -9.59
N LYS A 132 7.24 -0.43 -10.68
CA LYS A 132 7.80 -0.84 -11.97
C LYS A 132 9.29 -1.21 -11.88
N ARG A 133 10.09 -0.40 -11.18
CA ARG A 133 11.51 -0.67 -10.95
C ARG A 133 11.73 -1.95 -10.14
N LEU A 134 10.94 -2.16 -9.08
CA LEU A 134 11.02 -3.36 -8.26
C LEU A 134 10.54 -4.62 -9.00
N ILE A 135 9.54 -4.52 -9.86
CA ILE A 135 9.07 -5.62 -10.72
C ILE A 135 10.17 -6.08 -11.67
N ILE A 136 10.84 -5.14 -12.35
CA ILE A 136 11.97 -5.45 -13.25
C ILE A 136 13.05 -6.25 -12.53
N GLN A 137 13.32 -5.94 -11.27
CA GLN A 137 14.31 -6.61 -10.44
C GLN A 137 13.79 -7.86 -9.71
N ASN A 138 12.52 -8.27 -9.90
CA ASN A 138 11.83 -9.33 -9.16
C ASN A 138 11.85 -9.10 -7.63
N LYS A 139 11.76 -7.85 -7.18
CA LYS A 139 11.80 -7.41 -5.77
C LYS A 139 10.46 -6.93 -5.23
N LEU A 140 9.40 -6.96 -6.03
CA LEU A 140 8.01 -6.74 -5.58
C LEU A 140 7.31 -8.08 -5.40
N ASN A 141 6.88 -8.38 -4.17
CA ASN A 141 6.13 -9.58 -3.86
C ASN A 141 4.65 -9.25 -3.61
N VAL A 142 3.80 -10.26 -3.79
CA VAL A 142 2.39 -10.21 -3.41
C VAL A 142 2.13 -11.18 -2.26
N SER A 143 1.34 -10.74 -1.27
CA SER A 143 0.92 -11.57 -0.15
C SER A 143 -0.06 -12.66 -0.58
N ALA A 144 0.03 -13.82 0.08
CA ALA A 144 -1.01 -14.85 0.06
C ALA A 144 -2.17 -14.50 1.02
N VAL A 145 -1.96 -13.55 1.96
CA VAL A 145 -2.95 -13.10 2.92
C VAL A 145 -3.76 -11.94 2.32
N THR A 146 -5.08 -12.06 2.38
CA THR A 146 -6.02 -11.01 1.96
C THR A 146 -6.78 -10.46 3.17
N PRO A 147 -7.18 -9.19 3.19
CA PRO A 147 -8.09 -8.65 4.19
C PRO A 147 -9.42 -9.41 4.21
N LYS A 148 -9.98 -9.63 5.40
CA LYS A 148 -11.35 -10.18 5.55
C LYS A 148 -12.41 -9.22 5.03
N LYS A 149 -12.20 -7.91 5.27
CA LYS A 149 -13.01 -6.81 4.75
C LYS A 149 -12.08 -5.79 4.12
N TRP A 150 -12.47 -5.29 2.97
CA TRP A 150 -11.75 -4.19 2.32
C TRP A 150 -12.71 -3.39 1.45
N PHE A 151 -12.60 -2.09 1.51
CA PHE A 151 -13.30 -1.13 0.66
C PHE A 151 -12.48 0.16 0.59
N THR A 152 -12.51 0.88 -0.52
CA THR A 152 -11.89 2.20 -0.67
C THR A 152 -12.95 3.25 -0.95
N ILE A 153 -12.77 4.46 -0.37
CA ILE A 153 -13.71 5.58 -0.47
C ILE A 153 -12.96 6.81 -0.99
N ASP A 154 -12.95 6.97 -2.31
CA ASP A 154 -12.38 8.13 -2.99
C ASP A 154 -13.43 9.19 -3.37
N SER A 155 -14.71 8.86 -3.26
CA SER A 155 -15.80 9.72 -3.67
C SER A 155 -17.05 9.53 -2.80
N VAL A 156 -17.94 10.53 -2.82
CA VAL A 156 -19.25 10.47 -2.12
C VAL A 156 -20.07 9.26 -2.61
N ASN A 157 -20.07 8.98 -3.91
CA ASN A 157 -20.77 7.81 -4.46
C ASN A 157 -20.26 6.49 -3.88
N GLN A 158 -18.95 6.36 -3.66
CA GLN A 158 -18.36 5.17 -3.03
C GLN A 158 -18.73 5.09 -1.54
N LEU A 159 -18.81 6.23 -0.84
CA LEU A 159 -19.30 6.26 0.53
C LEU A 159 -20.76 5.76 0.62
N ASP A 160 -21.61 6.18 -0.30
CA ASP A 160 -23.01 5.73 -0.34
C ASP A 160 -23.13 4.24 -0.69
N LEU A 161 -22.28 3.74 -1.60
CA LEU A 161 -22.18 2.31 -1.89
C LEU A 161 -21.72 1.51 -0.66
N TYR A 162 -20.81 2.06 0.13
CA TYR A 162 -20.35 1.41 1.35
C TYR A 162 -21.44 1.35 2.41
N LYS A 163 -22.17 2.45 2.64
CA LYS A 163 -23.31 2.51 3.58
C LYS A 163 -24.35 1.45 3.27
N LYS A 164 -24.76 1.33 2.00
CA LYS A 164 -25.71 0.30 1.52
C LYS A 164 -25.27 -1.15 1.70
N LYS A 165 -23.99 -1.39 2.02
CA LYS A 165 -23.46 -2.74 2.30
C LYS A 165 -23.44 -3.05 3.79
N LEU A 166 -23.68 -2.06 4.64
CA LEU A 166 -23.76 -2.22 6.09
C LEU A 166 -25.20 -2.53 6.53
N ASP A 167 -26.17 -2.10 5.72
CA ASP A 167 -27.60 -2.46 5.85
C ASP A 167 -27.87 -3.84 5.24
#